data_b98eaf521cae98caf9ef58f2b1fefd79
#
_entry.id   b98eaf521cae98caf9ef58f2b1fefd79
#
_cell.length_a   1.000
_cell.length_b   1.000
_cell.length_c   1.000
_cell.angle_alpha   90.00
_cell.angle_beta   90.00
_cell.angle_gamma   90.00
#
_symmetry.space_group_name_H-M   'P 1'
#
loop_
_entity.id
_entity.type
_entity.pdbx_description
1 polymer ?
#
loop_
_entity_poly.entity_id
_entity_poly.type
_entity_poly.pdbx_seq_one_letter_code
_entity_poly.pdbx_strand_id
1 'polypeptide(L)'
;MREYLFSESQKKGAVMRVLIFDTETSGLPVWSSPSDDPMQPHIAQFTAVIFDDASGEEEEYVDLIVRQEWPVAPEAFGVHGITPERSIEEGVPEDHAVMFFEAMSAAADRIAGFSLSFDMRIIRIARLRAGRAKGLLDAEAAVQKAKQFDVMQKCTALCKIPPTEKMMATGRKTWKQPTLVEAVRALFGEEMADAHDARGDVLATKRIYMHLKGLGLA
;
A
#
# COMPACT_ATOMS: atom_id res chain seq x y z
N MET A 1 -9.93 27.85 -52.41
CA MET A 1 -8.85 27.64 -51.47
C MET A 1 -9.46 27.61 -50.10
N ARG A 2 -9.72 26.41 -49.54
CA ARG A 2 -10.28 26.23 -48.19
C ARG A 2 -9.12 25.88 -47.27
N GLU A 3 -8.78 26.81 -46.37
CA GLU A 3 -7.84 26.55 -45.28
C GLU A 3 -8.45 25.55 -44.32
N TYR A 4 -7.84 24.38 -44.20
CA TYR A 4 -8.09 23.43 -43.13
C TYR A 4 -7.41 23.96 -41.88
N LEU A 5 -8.20 24.55 -40.99
CA LEU A 5 -7.80 24.81 -39.62
C LEU A 5 -7.65 23.44 -38.91
N PHE A 6 -6.43 22.98 -38.78
CA PHE A 6 -6.11 21.92 -37.82
C PHE A 6 -6.33 22.49 -36.42
N SER A 7 -7.42 22.07 -35.81
CA SER A 7 -7.63 22.21 -34.38
C SER A 7 -6.43 21.60 -33.67
N GLU A 8 -5.69 22.40 -32.92
CA GLU A 8 -4.73 21.90 -31.93
C GLU A 8 -5.51 21.05 -30.91
N SER A 9 -5.56 19.74 -31.18
CA SER A 9 -5.90 18.77 -30.18
C SER A 9 -4.89 18.93 -29.06
N GLN A 10 -5.30 19.55 -27.97
CA GLN A 10 -4.53 19.62 -26.73
C GLN A 10 -4.01 18.22 -26.47
N LYS A 11 -2.69 18.05 -26.48
CA LYS A 11 -2.03 16.86 -25.95
C LYS A 11 -2.46 16.77 -24.49
N LYS A 12 -3.50 15.97 -24.19
CA LYS A 12 -3.74 15.50 -22.82
C LYS A 12 -2.41 14.88 -22.41
N GLY A 13 -1.74 15.48 -21.43
CA GLY A 13 -0.53 14.91 -20.85
C GLY A 13 -0.84 13.44 -20.50
N ALA A 14 0.12 12.56 -20.70
CA ALA A 14 -0.07 11.15 -20.38
C ALA A 14 -0.55 11.07 -18.91
N VAL A 15 -1.73 10.50 -18.73
CA VAL A 15 -2.32 10.26 -17.39
C VAL A 15 -1.39 9.31 -16.66
N MET A 16 -0.91 9.68 -15.48
CA MET A 16 -0.13 8.76 -14.64
C MET A 16 -1.08 8.02 -13.71
N ARG A 17 -1.20 6.71 -13.90
CA ARG A 17 -2.01 5.82 -13.09
C ARG A 17 -1.23 5.41 -11.84
N VAL A 18 -1.77 5.67 -10.67
CA VAL A 18 -1.15 5.34 -9.38
C VAL A 18 -1.96 4.25 -8.70
N LEU A 19 -1.31 3.14 -8.38
CA LEU A 19 -1.83 2.11 -7.50
C LEU A 19 -1.46 2.46 -6.06
N ILE A 20 -2.44 2.56 -5.18
CA ILE A 20 -2.25 2.49 -3.73
C ILE A 20 -2.91 1.21 -3.23
N PHE A 21 -2.22 0.49 -2.37
CA PHE A 21 -2.74 -0.71 -1.73
C PHE A 21 -2.23 -0.84 -0.31
N ASP A 22 -2.96 -1.63 0.47
CA ASP A 22 -2.69 -1.97 1.85
C ASP A 22 -3.05 -3.43 2.13
N THR A 23 -2.39 -4.06 3.11
CA THR A 23 -2.62 -5.45 3.47
C THR A 23 -2.77 -5.61 4.98
N GLU A 24 -3.92 -6.14 5.42
CA GLU A 24 -4.02 -6.73 6.74
C GLU A 24 -3.50 -8.16 6.73
N THR A 25 -2.90 -8.59 7.82
CA THR A 25 -2.15 -9.85 7.87
C THR A 25 -2.44 -10.67 9.12
N SER A 26 -2.19 -11.98 9.05
CA SER A 26 -2.30 -12.88 10.20
C SER A 26 -1.25 -12.64 11.29
N GLY A 27 -0.26 -11.77 11.05
CA GLY A 27 0.82 -11.43 11.95
C GLY A 27 1.92 -10.64 11.25
N LEU A 28 2.97 -10.28 11.97
CA LEU A 28 4.11 -9.56 11.40
C LEU A 28 5.05 -10.49 10.62
N PRO A 29 5.64 -10.03 9.50
CA PRO A 29 6.62 -10.83 8.77
C PRO A 29 7.90 -11.03 9.61
N VAL A 30 8.43 -12.25 9.56
CA VAL A 30 9.73 -12.56 10.16
C VAL A 30 10.83 -12.08 9.22
N TRP A 31 11.32 -10.87 9.47
CA TRP A 31 12.29 -10.19 8.59
C TRP A 31 13.63 -10.92 8.45
N SER A 32 14.02 -11.68 9.47
CA SER A 32 15.26 -12.50 9.48
C SER A 32 15.15 -13.80 8.68
N SER A 33 13.92 -14.23 8.36
CA SER A 33 13.65 -15.43 7.57
C SER A 33 13.42 -15.09 6.09
N PRO A 34 13.70 -16.02 5.16
CA PRO A 34 13.35 -15.88 3.75
C PRO A 34 11.83 -15.67 3.54
N SER A 35 11.44 -15.08 2.40
CA SER A 35 10.01 -14.88 2.08
C SER A 35 9.25 -16.19 1.80
N ASP A 36 9.96 -17.27 1.46
CA ASP A 36 9.43 -18.61 1.21
C ASP A 36 9.41 -19.51 2.46
N ASP A 37 9.76 -18.96 3.63
CA ASP A 37 9.61 -19.65 4.91
C ASP A 37 8.12 -19.91 5.19
N PRO A 38 7.71 -21.16 5.50
CA PRO A 38 6.30 -21.49 5.76
C PRO A 38 5.72 -20.79 6.99
N MET A 39 6.56 -20.28 7.90
CA MET A 39 6.13 -19.50 9.08
C MET A 39 5.83 -18.03 8.79
N GLN A 40 6.02 -17.57 7.56
CA GLN A 40 5.65 -16.21 7.18
C GLN A 40 4.14 -16.00 7.24
N PRO A 41 3.67 -14.78 7.59
CA PRO A 41 2.25 -14.49 7.72
C PRO A 41 1.51 -14.59 6.38
N HIS A 42 0.19 -14.69 6.49
CA HIS A 42 -0.75 -14.67 5.38
C HIS A 42 -1.44 -13.31 5.27
N ILE A 43 -1.98 -13.01 4.09
CA ILE A 43 -2.87 -11.86 3.90
C ILE A 43 -4.22 -12.19 4.55
N ALA A 44 -4.73 -11.28 5.38
CA ALA A 44 -6.08 -11.36 5.96
C ALA A 44 -7.08 -10.48 5.20
N GLN A 45 -6.63 -9.32 4.67
CA GLN A 45 -7.39 -8.46 3.76
C GLN A 45 -6.42 -7.80 2.77
N PHE A 46 -6.88 -7.59 1.56
CA PHE A 46 -6.19 -6.84 0.52
C PHE A 46 -7.10 -5.77 -0.02
N THR A 47 -6.69 -4.52 0.11
CA THR A 47 -7.43 -3.38 -0.45
C THR A 47 -6.53 -2.58 -1.37
N ALA A 48 -7.05 -2.20 -2.53
CA ALA A 48 -6.29 -1.48 -3.53
C ALA A 48 -7.16 -0.51 -4.33
N VAL A 49 -6.57 0.61 -4.76
CA VAL A 49 -7.19 1.59 -5.66
C VAL A 49 -6.20 2.00 -6.73
N ILE A 50 -6.67 2.06 -8.00
CA ILE A 50 -5.97 2.79 -9.05
C ILE A 50 -6.71 4.09 -9.31
N PHE A 51 -5.95 5.18 -9.41
CA PHE A 51 -6.50 6.49 -9.70
C PHE A 51 -5.61 7.30 -10.65
N ASP A 52 -6.23 8.25 -11.35
CA ASP A 52 -5.54 9.26 -12.15
C ASP A 52 -4.84 10.26 -11.21
N ASP A 53 -3.53 10.35 -11.32
CA ASP A 53 -2.69 11.24 -10.53
C ASP A 53 -3.03 12.74 -10.73
N ALA A 54 -3.51 13.14 -11.90
CA ALA A 54 -3.81 14.54 -12.20
C ALA A 54 -5.15 14.99 -11.60
N SER A 55 -6.19 14.17 -11.71
CA SER A 55 -7.55 14.48 -11.23
C SER A 55 -7.82 13.96 -9.82
N GLY A 56 -7.13 12.88 -9.40
CA GLY A 56 -7.44 12.12 -8.20
C GLY A 56 -8.67 11.20 -8.37
N GLU A 57 -9.22 11.09 -9.59
CA GLU A 57 -10.38 10.25 -9.88
C GLU A 57 -10.01 8.75 -9.82
N GLU A 58 -10.82 7.98 -9.11
CA GLU A 58 -10.63 6.54 -8.95
C GLU A 58 -11.14 5.81 -10.21
N GLU A 59 -10.28 4.95 -10.75
CA GLU A 59 -10.59 4.14 -11.94
C GLU A 59 -10.92 2.69 -11.57
N GLU A 60 -10.21 2.12 -10.62
CA GLU A 60 -10.35 0.73 -10.19
C GLU A 60 -10.26 0.65 -8.67
N TYR A 61 -11.10 -0.19 -8.05
CA TYR A 61 -11.11 -0.43 -6.61
C TYR A 61 -11.33 -1.91 -6.33
N VAL A 62 -10.57 -2.46 -5.39
CA VAL A 62 -10.70 -3.84 -4.90
C VAL A 62 -10.59 -3.83 -3.38
N ASP A 63 -11.45 -4.61 -2.73
CA ASP A 63 -11.41 -4.87 -1.31
C ASP A 63 -11.79 -6.34 -1.08
N LEU A 64 -10.86 -7.15 -0.59
CA LEU A 64 -10.99 -8.59 -0.47
C LEU A 64 -10.61 -9.05 0.93
N ILE A 65 -11.54 -9.65 1.63
CA ILE A 65 -11.23 -10.48 2.79
C ILE A 65 -10.66 -11.80 2.28
N VAL A 66 -9.57 -12.25 2.88
CA VAL A 66 -8.95 -13.54 2.55
C VAL A 66 -9.40 -14.57 3.57
N ARG A 67 -9.80 -15.75 3.08
CA ARG A 67 -10.21 -16.87 3.93
C ARG A 67 -9.05 -17.34 4.78
N GLN A 68 -9.22 -17.25 6.08
CA GLN A 68 -8.17 -17.59 7.05
C GLN A 68 -8.26 -19.09 7.39
N GLU A 69 -7.41 -19.90 6.75
CA GLU A 69 -7.26 -21.34 7.00
C GLU A 69 -6.06 -21.63 7.94
N TRP A 70 -5.57 -20.61 8.61
CA TRP A 70 -4.37 -20.62 9.47
C TRP A 70 -4.63 -19.81 10.75
N PRO A 71 -3.80 -20.03 11.80
CA PRO A 71 -3.88 -19.22 13.00
C PRO A 71 -3.58 -17.75 12.74
N VAL A 72 -4.38 -16.86 13.35
CA VAL A 72 -4.17 -15.41 13.35
C VAL A 72 -3.65 -15.01 14.71
N ALA A 73 -2.59 -14.20 14.75
CA ALA A 73 -2.03 -13.69 15.98
C ALA A 73 -3.09 -12.79 16.71
N PRO A 74 -3.26 -12.91 18.04
CA PRO A 74 -4.23 -12.08 18.77
C PRO A 74 -4.00 -10.58 18.56
N GLU A 75 -2.75 -10.15 18.43
CA GLU A 75 -2.37 -8.77 18.17
C GLU A 75 -2.85 -8.31 16.79
N ALA A 76 -2.72 -9.16 15.76
CA ALA A 76 -3.19 -8.89 14.41
C ALA A 76 -4.73 -8.80 14.37
N PHE A 77 -5.41 -9.76 15.03
CA PHE A 77 -6.86 -9.71 15.18
C PHE A 77 -7.31 -8.44 15.88
N GLY A 78 -6.61 -8.02 16.93
CA GLY A 78 -6.88 -6.76 17.64
C GLY A 78 -6.74 -5.50 16.77
N VAL A 79 -6.00 -5.59 15.65
CA VAL A 79 -5.82 -4.52 14.68
C VAL A 79 -6.94 -4.53 13.65
N HIS A 80 -7.09 -5.60 12.85
CA HIS A 80 -8.01 -5.63 11.70
C HIS A 80 -9.44 -6.11 12.04
N GLY A 81 -9.66 -6.78 13.18
CA GLY A 81 -10.99 -7.20 13.67
C GLY A 81 -11.72 -8.21 12.79
N ILE A 82 -11.05 -8.83 11.79
CA ILE A 82 -11.68 -9.83 10.91
C ILE A 82 -11.81 -11.14 11.68
N THR A 83 -13.05 -11.49 12.05
CA THR A 83 -13.30 -12.74 12.78
C THR A 83 -13.14 -13.97 11.88
N PRO A 84 -12.82 -15.15 12.45
CA PRO A 84 -12.78 -16.40 11.68
C PRO A 84 -14.08 -16.67 10.92
N GLU A 85 -15.23 -16.41 11.53
CA GLU A 85 -16.55 -16.60 10.93
C GLU A 85 -16.71 -15.71 9.69
N ARG A 86 -16.38 -14.41 9.82
CA ARG A 86 -16.45 -13.46 8.71
C ARG A 86 -15.50 -13.86 7.59
N SER A 87 -14.28 -14.31 7.93
CA SER A 87 -13.31 -14.75 6.93
C SER A 87 -13.74 -15.99 6.16
N ILE A 88 -14.51 -16.91 6.80
CA ILE A 88 -15.07 -18.10 6.14
C ILE A 88 -16.24 -17.71 5.25
N GLU A 89 -17.11 -16.82 5.71
CA GLU A 89 -18.33 -16.41 5.00
C GLU A 89 -18.06 -15.54 3.79
N GLU A 90 -17.20 -14.52 3.95
CA GLU A 90 -16.91 -13.48 2.93
C GLU A 90 -15.59 -13.72 2.20
N GLY A 91 -14.68 -14.54 2.77
CA GLY A 91 -13.30 -14.62 2.34
C GLY A 91 -13.10 -15.43 1.06
N VAL A 92 -12.21 -14.92 0.21
CA VAL A 92 -11.71 -15.59 -0.99
C VAL A 92 -10.35 -16.27 -0.72
N PRO A 93 -9.91 -17.22 -1.57
CA PRO A 93 -8.54 -17.75 -1.50
C PRO A 93 -7.46 -16.66 -1.58
N GLU A 94 -6.33 -16.85 -0.88
CA GLU A 94 -5.22 -15.86 -0.84
C GLU A 94 -4.64 -15.54 -2.23
N ASP A 95 -4.64 -16.49 -3.15
CA ASP A 95 -4.17 -16.30 -4.52
C ASP A 95 -4.99 -15.29 -5.33
N HIS A 96 -6.25 -15.01 -4.96
CA HIS A 96 -7.04 -13.93 -5.56
C HIS A 96 -6.42 -12.56 -5.23
N ALA A 97 -5.99 -12.32 -4.00
CA ALA A 97 -5.28 -11.08 -3.64
C ALA A 97 -3.99 -10.94 -4.48
N VAL A 98 -3.25 -12.03 -4.68
CA VAL A 98 -2.06 -12.06 -5.55
C VAL A 98 -2.42 -11.70 -7.00
N MET A 99 -3.49 -12.30 -7.56
CA MET A 99 -3.92 -12.03 -8.93
C MET A 99 -4.33 -10.56 -9.12
N PHE A 100 -5.09 -9.99 -8.19
CA PHE A 100 -5.48 -8.59 -8.26
C PHE A 100 -4.27 -7.65 -8.14
N PHE A 101 -3.35 -7.92 -7.21
CA PHE A 101 -2.12 -7.14 -7.12
C PHE A 101 -1.32 -7.20 -8.43
N GLU A 102 -1.13 -8.40 -9.02
CA GLU A 102 -0.40 -8.57 -10.28
C GLU A 102 -1.05 -7.80 -11.43
N ALA A 103 -2.37 -7.87 -11.57
CA ALA A 103 -3.13 -7.15 -12.61
C ALA A 103 -3.04 -5.62 -12.41
N MET A 104 -3.32 -5.13 -11.21
CA MET A 104 -3.34 -3.70 -10.91
C MET A 104 -1.92 -3.09 -10.97
N SER A 105 -0.89 -3.79 -10.47
CA SER A 105 0.49 -3.30 -10.54
C SER A 105 1.04 -3.26 -11.96
N ALA A 106 0.57 -4.15 -12.86
CA ALA A 106 0.89 -4.11 -14.27
C ALA A 106 0.24 -2.92 -14.99
N ALA A 107 -1.00 -2.56 -14.58
CA ALA A 107 -1.76 -1.45 -15.13
C ALA A 107 -1.29 -0.07 -14.64
N ALA A 108 -0.57 0.00 -13.52
CA ALA A 108 -0.14 1.24 -12.91
C ALA A 108 1.27 1.68 -13.35
N ASP A 109 1.47 2.99 -13.47
CA ASP A 109 2.77 3.62 -13.72
C ASP A 109 3.57 3.80 -12.42
N ARG A 110 2.86 3.96 -11.28
CA ARG A 110 3.43 4.11 -9.94
C ARG A 110 2.71 3.20 -8.96
N ILE A 111 3.47 2.66 -8.00
CA ILE A 111 2.97 1.86 -6.88
C ILE A 111 3.28 2.63 -5.60
N ALA A 112 2.27 2.99 -4.84
CA ALA A 112 2.42 3.72 -3.60
C ALA A 112 1.75 2.98 -2.43
N GLY A 113 2.16 3.29 -1.20
CA GLY A 113 1.60 2.74 0.03
C GLY A 113 2.15 3.45 1.25
N PHE A 114 1.50 3.28 2.38
CA PHE A 114 1.99 3.78 3.66
C PHE A 114 2.85 2.69 4.31
N SER A 115 4.16 2.94 4.46
CA SER A 115 5.13 1.85 4.81
C SER A 115 5.22 0.75 3.75
N LEU A 116 5.29 1.15 2.49
CA LEU A 116 5.18 0.28 1.30
C LEU A 116 6.08 -0.97 1.34
N SER A 117 7.23 -0.91 2.03
CA SER A 117 8.13 -2.06 2.16
C SER A 117 7.50 -3.24 2.92
N PHE A 118 6.57 -2.96 3.85
CA PHE A 118 5.82 -3.99 4.56
C PHE A 118 4.90 -4.74 3.59
N ASP A 119 4.02 -4.02 2.91
CA ASP A 119 3.03 -4.60 2.00
C ASP A 119 3.69 -5.32 0.83
N MET A 120 4.74 -4.75 0.25
CA MET A 120 5.53 -5.41 -0.80
C MET A 120 6.18 -6.71 -0.30
N ARG A 121 6.58 -6.78 0.97
CA ARG A 121 7.07 -8.01 1.59
C ARG A 121 5.97 -9.06 1.72
N ILE A 122 4.78 -8.67 2.18
CA ILE A 122 3.60 -9.54 2.31
C ILE A 122 3.19 -10.09 0.95
N ILE A 123 3.05 -9.24 -0.04
CA ILE A 123 2.74 -9.64 -1.43
C ILE A 123 3.78 -10.62 -1.97
N ARG A 124 5.07 -10.38 -1.72
CA ARG A 124 6.13 -11.32 -2.14
C ARG A 124 5.97 -12.69 -1.49
N ILE A 125 5.66 -12.74 -0.19
CA ILE A 125 5.40 -13.97 0.55
C ILE A 125 4.23 -14.73 -0.08
N ALA A 126 3.10 -14.06 -0.27
CA ALA A 126 1.89 -14.65 -0.85
C ALA A 126 2.13 -15.15 -2.30
N ARG A 127 2.87 -14.40 -3.11
CA ARG A 127 3.25 -14.81 -4.48
C ARG A 127 4.10 -16.06 -4.51
N LEU A 128 5.07 -16.19 -3.60
CA LEU A 128 5.89 -17.41 -3.48
C LEU A 128 5.04 -18.60 -3.04
N ARG A 129 4.13 -18.41 -2.09
CA ARG A 129 3.17 -19.43 -1.64
C ARG A 129 2.23 -19.87 -2.75
N ALA A 130 1.79 -18.92 -3.60
CA ALA A 130 1.01 -19.21 -4.82
C ALA A 130 1.84 -19.83 -5.96
N GLY A 131 3.08 -20.24 -5.71
CA GLY A 131 3.92 -20.94 -6.67
C GLY A 131 4.61 -20.06 -7.71
N ARG A 132 4.67 -18.74 -7.55
CA ARG A 132 5.44 -17.87 -8.45
C ARG A 132 6.93 -18.13 -8.29
N ALA A 133 7.65 -18.28 -9.42
CA ALA A 133 9.08 -18.59 -9.40
C ALA A 133 9.90 -17.47 -8.76
N LYS A 134 10.72 -17.79 -7.76
CA LYS A 134 11.54 -16.82 -7.01
C LYS A 134 12.41 -15.95 -7.91
N GLY A 135 13.07 -16.56 -8.91
CA GLY A 135 13.92 -15.82 -9.85
C GLY A 135 13.14 -14.81 -10.70
N LEU A 136 11.88 -15.12 -11.06
CA LEU A 136 10.98 -14.16 -11.72
C LEU A 136 10.67 -12.98 -10.80
N LEU A 137 10.31 -13.26 -9.54
CA LEU A 137 10.02 -12.21 -8.56
C LEU A 137 11.23 -11.33 -8.26
N ASP A 138 12.44 -11.88 -8.27
CA ASP A 138 13.68 -11.12 -8.07
C ASP A 138 13.96 -10.18 -9.26
N ALA A 139 13.72 -10.64 -10.49
CA ALA A 139 13.85 -9.82 -11.69
C ALA A 139 12.80 -8.69 -11.73
N GLU A 140 11.55 -8.98 -11.40
CA GLU A 140 10.47 -7.99 -11.36
C GLU A 140 10.69 -6.96 -10.25
N ALA A 141 11.22 -7.35 -9.10
CA ALA A 141 11.44 -6.46 -7.97
C ALA A 141 12.33 -5.26 -8.33
N ALA A 142 13.32 -5.43 -9.20
CA ALA A 142 14.18 -4.35 -9.68
C ALA A 142 13.39 -3.32 -10.52
N VAL A 143 12.49 -3.80 -11.38
CA VAL A 143 11.62 -2.96 -12.23
C VAL A 143 10.58 -2.27 -11.37
N GLN A 144 9.90 -3.00 -10.49
CA GLN A 144 8.89 -2.45 -9.60
C GLN A 144 9.47 -1.41 -8.65
N LYS A 145 10.72 -1.58 -8.18
CA LYS A 145 11.37 -0.62 -7.29
C LYS A 145 11.45 0.79 -7.88
N ALA A 146 11.64 0.90 -9.19
CA ALA A 146 11.66 2.21 -9.86
C ALA A 146 10.29 2.91 -9.86
N LYS A 147 9.20 2.13 -9.75
CA LYS A 147 7.83 2.64 -9.67
C LYS A 147 7.35 2.91 -8.24
N GLN A 148 8.11 2.48 -7.22
CA GLN A 148 7.67 2.55 -5.82
C GLN A 148 7.77 3.96 -5.25
N PHE A 149 6.74 4.34 -4.49
CA PHE A 149 6.66 5.61 -3.78
C PHE A 149 6.15 5.34 -2.34
N ASP A 150 7.04 5.41 -1.37
CA ASP A 150 6.70 5.22 0.04
C ASP A 150 6.20 6.54 0.64
N VAL A 151 4.88 6.61 0.87
CA VAL A 151 4.19 7.81 1.35
C VAL A 151 4.64 8.19 2.76
N MET A 152 4.84 7.20 3.66
CA MET A 152 5.31 7.43 5.02
C MET A 152 6.69 8.10 5.03
N GLN A 153 7.62 7.57 4.25
CA GLN A 153 8.97 8.15 4.17
C GLN A 153 8.93 9.58 3.65
N LYS A 154 8.12 9.84 2.62
CA LYS A 154 8.03 11.17 1.99
C LYS A 154 7.36 12.21 2.88
N CYS A 155 6.33 11.85 3.66
CA CYS A 155 5.66 12.78 4.56
C CYS A 155 6.37 12.97 5.90
N THR A 156 7.34 12.12 6.28
CA THR A 156 8.00 12.16 7.60
C THR A 156 8.53 13.55 7.97
N ALA A 157 9.21 14.22 7.03
CA ALA A 157 9.75 15.57 7.26
C ALA A 157 8.68 16.65 7.40
N LEU A 158 7.49 16.44 6.83
CA LEU A 158 6.35 17.36 6.96
C LEU A 158 5.63 17.17 8.29
N CYS A 159 5.48 15.92 8.75
CA CYS A 159 4.83 15.59 10.02
C CYS A 159 5.63 16.09 11.24
N LYS A 160 6.96 16.18 11.15
CA LYS A 160 7.85 16.70 12.19
C LYS A 160 7.63 16.09 13.58
N ILE A 161 7.34 14.80 13.64
CA ILE A 161 7.13 14.09 14.91
C ILE A 161 8.50 13.93 15.58
N PRO A 162 8.66 14.39 16.84
CA PRO A 162 9.94 14.27 17.55
C PRO A 162 10.40 12.81 17.68
N PRO A 163 11.71 12.56 17.73
CA PRO A 163 12.22 11.22 17.99
C PRO A 163 11.77 10.72 19.36
N THR A 164 11.45 9.42 19.44
CA THR A 164 11.10 8.79 20.71
C THR A 164 12.32 8.68 21.63
N GLU A 165 12.10 8.49 22.95
CA GLU A 165 13.18 8.24 23.89
C GLU A 165 14.07 7.06 23.47
N LYS A 166 13.47 5.98 22.96
CA LYS A 166 14.20 4.84 22.40
C LYS A 166 15.08 5.20 21.20
N MET A 167 14.59 6.07 20.31
CA MET A 167 15.41 6.59 19.20
C MET A 167 16.56 7.43 19.71
N MET A 168 16.31 8.32 20.65
CA MET A 168 17.34 9.16 21.25
C MET A 168 18.41 8.34 21.99
N ALA A 169 18.00 7.31 22.72
CA ALA A 169 18.91 6.39 23.42
C ALA A 169 19.84 5.63 22.45
N THR A 170 19.41 5.39 21.20
CA THR A 170 20.24 4.80 20.14
C THR A 170 20.97 5.82 19.26
N GLY A 171 20.99 7.10 19.65
CA GLY A 171 21.66 8.18 18.92
C GLY A 171 20.90 8.70 17.69
N ARG A 172 19.70 8.24 17.43
CA ARG A 172 18.85 8.71 16.31
C ARG A 172 18.17 10.03 16.69
N LYS A 173 18.57 11.13 16.02
CA LYS A 173 18.02 12.48 16.24
C LYS A 173 17.11 12.96 15.09
N THR A 174 16.79 12.08 14.14
CA THR A 174 15.90 12.39 13.01
C THR A 174 14.44 12.34 13.45
N TRP A 175 13.56 12.96 12.67
CA TRP A 175 12.11 12.82 12.89
C TRP A 175 11.69 11.35 12.95
N LYS A 176 10.75 11.03 13.83
CA LYS A 176 10.11 9.72 13.88
C LYS A 176 9.28 9.55 12.61
N GLN A 177 9.36 8.37 11.99
CA GLN A 177 8.39 7.99 10.96
C GLN A 177 6.99 7.92 11.57
N PRO A 178 5.99 8.59 10.99
CA PRO A 178 4.63 8.59 11.51
C PRO A 178 3.95 7.24 11.34
N THR A 179 2.99 6.93 12.20
CA THR A 179 1.89 6.03 11.84
C THR A 179 0.95 6.76 10.87
N LEU A 180 0.05 6.05 10.19
CA LEU A 180 -0.91 6.68 9.28
C LEU A 180 -1.82 7.69 10.03
N VAL A 181 -2.31 7.31 11.22
CA VAL A 181 -3.09 8.20 12.11
C VAL A 181 -2.31 9.46 12.48
N GLU A 182 -1.03 9.30 12.87
CA GLU A 182 -0.17 10.45 13.21
C GLU A 182 0.06 11.36 11.98
N ALA A 183 0.19 10.77 10.79
CA ALA A 183 0.37 11.55 9.56
C ALA A 183 -0.89 12.35 9.20
N VAL A 184 -2.07 11.74 9.28
CA VAL A 184 -3.35 12.41 9.05
C VAL A 184 -3.53 13.57 10.03
N ARG A 185 -3.30 13.31 11.34
CA ARG A 185 -3.37 14.36 12.37
C ARG A 185 -2.38 15.50 12.12
N ALA A 186 -1.12 15.17 11.80
CA ALA A 186 -0.08 16.18 11.60
C ALA A 186 -0.28 17.03 10.36
N LEU A 187 -0.77 16.43 9.26
CA LEU A 187 -0.92 17.11 7.96
C LEU A 187 -2.26 17.84 7.82
N PHE A 188 -3.32 17.30 8.43
CA PHE A 188 -4.69 17.80 8.23
C PHE A 188 -5.38 18.29 9.50
N GLY A 189 -4.82 18.01 10.70
CA GLY A 189 -5.43 18.39 11.98
C GLY A 189 -6.67 17.56 12.34
N GLU A 190 -6.83 16.37 11.75
CA GLU A 190 -8.00 15.52 11.88
C GLU A 190 -7.67 14.21 12.59
N GLU A 191 -8.66 13.63 13.29
CA GLU A 191 -8.59 12.27 13.80
C GLU A 191 -9.09 11.30 12.73
N MET A 192 -8.44 10.15 12.61
CA MET A 192 -8.84 9.10 11.69
C MET A 192 -9.88 8.21 12.38
N ALA A 193 -11.13 8.25 11.92
CA ALA A 193 -12.25 7.54 12.56
C ALA A 193 -12.18 6.01 12.38
N ASP A 194 -11.71 5.54 11.20
CA ASP A 194 -11.69 4.13 10.80
C ASP A 194 -10.25 3.63 10.61
N ALA A 195 -9.37 3.93 11.57
CA ALA A 195 -8.02 3.39 11.59
C ALA A 195 -8.07 1.86 11.69
N HIS A 196 -7.26 1.19 10.84
CA HIS A 196 -7.20 -0.28 10.74
C HIS A 196 -8.39 -0.94 10.03
N ASP A 197 -9.17 -0.17 9.27
CA ASP A 197 -9.92 -0.68 8.14
C ASP A 197 -9.08 -0.45 6.88
N ALA A 198 -8.68 -1.50 6.18
CA ALA A 198 -7.77 -1.39 5.04
C ALA A 198 -8.29 -0.43 3.95
N ARG A 199 -9.62 -0.28 3.81
CA ARG A 199 -10.22 0.74 2.93
C ARG A 199 -9.95 2.16 3.43
N GLY A 200 -10.16 2.40 4.72
CA GLY A 200 -9.87 3.69 5.36
C GLY A 200 -8.39 4.05 5.21
N ASP A 201 -7.51 3.07 5.39
CA ASP A 201 -6.06 3.24 5.31
C ASP A 201 -5.60 3.55 3.87
N VAL A 202 -6.15 2.88 2.84
CA VAL A 202 -5.91 3.18 1.42
C VAL A 202 -6.36 4.59 1.06
N LEU A 203 -7.56 5.01 1.47
CA LEU A 203 -8.09 6.35 1.19
C LEU A 203 -7.30 7.45 1.91
N ALA A 204 -6.91 7.24 3.16
CA ALA A 204 -6.05 8.15 3.90
C ALA A 204 -4.66 8.27 3.25
N THR A 205 -4.08 7.15 2.82
CA THR A 205 -2.81 7.11 2.10
C THR A 205 -2.89 7.86 0.77
N LYS A 206 -3.96 7.67 -0.01
CA LYS A 206 -4.24 8.43 -1.24
C LYS A 206 -4.33 9.93 -0.97
N ARG A 207 -5.03 10.33 0.08
CA ARG A 207 -5.15 11.74 0.48
C ARG A 207 -3.78 12.36 0.81
N ILE A 208 -2.93 11.66 1.55
CA ILE A 208 -1.57 12.11 1.85
C ILE A 208 -0.73 12.17 0.57
N TYR A 209 -0.82 11.17 -0.30
CA TYR A 209 -0.13 11.17 -1.60
C TYR A 209 -0.51 12.40 -2.43
N MET A 210 -1.80 12.70 -2.57
CA MET A 210 -2.29 13.87 -3.32
C MET A 210 -1.83 15.19 -2.68
N HIS A 211 -1.76 15.27 -1.35
CA HIS A 211 -1.19 16.41 -0.65
C HIS A 211 0.30 16.59 -0.97
N LEU A 212 1.10 15.52 -0.90
CA LEU A 212 2.51 15.54 -1.28
C LEU A 212 2.71 15.99 -2.72
N LYS A 213 1.87 15.53 -3.63
CA LYS A 213 1.88 15.94 -5.03
C LYS A 213 1.61 17.44 -5.17
N GLY A 214 0.61 17.97 -4.48
CA GLY A 214 0.31 19.42 -4.47
C GLY A 214 1.49 20.26 -3.99
N LEU A 215 2.40 19.68 -3.20
CA LEU A 215 3.65 20.31 -2.74
C LEU A 215 4.85 20.04 -3.68
N GLY A 216 4.66 19.32 -4.79
CA GLY A 216 5.74 18.94 -5.71
C GLY A 216 6.69 17.88 -5.16
N LEU A 217 6.24 17.03 -4.23
CA LEU A 217 7.03 15.99 -3.55
C LEU A 217 6.71 14.56 -4.02
N ALA A 218 5.72 14.42 -4.92
CA ALA A 218 5.30 13.16 -5.50
C ALA A 218 5.27 13.21 -7.04
#